data_02978dd578054c4fc5f4e32e8610b034
#
_entry.id   02978dd578054c4fc5f4e32e8610b034
#
_cell.length_a   1.000
_cell.length_b   1.000
_cell.length_c   1.000
_cell.angle_alpha   90.00
_cell.angle_beta   90.00
_cell.angle_gamma   90.00
#
_symmetry.space_group_name_H-M   'P 1'
#
loop_
_entity.id
_entity.type
_entity.pdbx_description
1 polymer ?
#
loop_
_entity_poly.entity_id
_entity_poly.type
_entity_poly.pdbx_seq_one_letter_code
_entity_poly.pdbx_strand_id
1 'polypeptide(L)'
;MPRLRRGPRSQSPRRGTDRPQPLVGVLGGSRSDFPILEKAVAILTDLGIPHELMVVSAHRTPDRLFAYAEQAPGRGIEVIIAGAGGAAHLPGMLAAKTHLPVIGVPIPTENLRGLDSLLSIVQMPRGIPVATVAIGGAENAGLLAAQILAGRYPAIAASVKSFRKAQTDGVLRSPEAKGLVIGTKGPKRPSRRS
;
A
#
# COMPACT_ATOMS: atom_id res chain seq x y z
N MET A 1 39.01 53.96 -8.21
CA MET A 1 37.99 53.29 -7.39
C MET A 1 38.28 51.80 -7.36
N PRO A 2 38.63 51.14 -6.25
CA PRO A 2 38.97 49.72 -6.18
C PRO A 2 37.70 48.90 -6.10
N ARG A 3 37.63 47.82 -6.93
CA ARG A 3 36.51 46.83 -6.96
C ARG A 3 36.60 45.95 -5.70
N LEU A 4 35.56 45.98 -4.87
CA LEU A 4 35.34 45.05 -3.75
C LEU A 4 35.20 43.63 -4.24
N ARG A 5 36.14 42.74 -3.91
CA ARG A 5 36.04 41.28 -4.10
C ARG A 5 34.98 40.75 -3.13
N ARG A 6 33.88 40.17 -3.67
CA ARG A 6 32.92 39.39 -2.88
C ARG A 6 33.60 38.07 -2.50
N GLY A 7 33.78 37.85 -1.20
CA GLY A 7 34.22 36.59 -0.64
C GLY A 7 33.21 35.44 -0.86
N PRO A 8 33.65 34.17 -0.76
CA PRO A 8 32.78 33.01 -0.97
C PRO A 8 31.69 32.98 0.11
N ARG A 9 30.42 32.86 -0.33
CA ARG A 9 29.31 32.63 0.58
C ARG A 9 29.52 31.27 1.27
N SER A 10 29.64 31.27 2.59
CA SER A 10 29.63 30.06 3.41
C SER A 10 28.28 29.35 3.21
N GLN A 11 28.32 28.18 2.61
CA GLN A 11 27.17 27.27 2.61
C GLN A 11 27.07 26.66 4.01
N SER A 12 26.09 27.09 4.77
CA SER A 12 25.71 26.43 6.03
C SER A 12 25.42 24.95 5.76
N PRO A 13 25.93 24.00 6.57
CA PRO A 13 25.60 22.60 6.41
C PRO A 13 24.10 22.43 6.65
N ARG A 14 23.37 21.93 5.65
CA ARG A 14 21.98 21.49 5.80
C ARG A 14 22.00 20.39 6.86
N ARG A 15 21.44 20.64 8.03
CA ARG A 15 21.13 19.61 9.02
C ARG A 15 20.08 18.70 8.37
N GLY A 16 20.50 17.70 7.62
CA GLY A 16 19.67 16.61 7.15
C GLY A 16 19.29 15.78 8.38
N THR A 17 18.00 15.70 8.66
CA THR A 17 17.48 14.64 9.52
C THR A 17 17.79 13.32 8.79
N ASP A 18 18.51 12.43 9.46
CA ASP A 18 19.04 11.15 8.96
C ASP A 18 17.90 10.11 8.73
N ARG A 19 16.67 10.56 8.52
CA ARG A 19 15.51 9.72 8.22
C ARG A 19 15.39 9.55 6.71
N PRO A 20 15.34 8.31 6.22
CA PRO A 20 15.11 8.07 4.80
C PRO A 20 13.81 8.74 4.35
N GLN A 21 13.83 9.38 3.18
CA GLN A 21 12.63 9.99 2.61
C GLN A 21 11.60 8.88 2.28
N PRO A 22 10.32 9.07 2.62
CA PRO A 22 9.30 8.07 2.34
C PRO A 22 9.09 7.91 0.83
N LEU A 23 9.07 6.67 0.34
CA LEU A 23 8.70 6.31 -1.03
C LEU A 23 7.21 6.06 -1.17
N VAL A 24 6.53 5.69 -0.08
CA VAL A 24 5.10 5.39 -0.06
C VAL A 24 4.39 6.25 0.98
N GLY A 25 3.35 6.96 0.57
CA GLY A 25 2.41 7.61 1.48
C GLY A 25 1.22 6.71 1.76
N VAL A 26 0.94 6.38 3.03
CA VAL A 26 -0.24 5.62 3.45
C VAL A 26 -1.20 6.59 4.16
N LEU A 27 -2.39 6.78 3.58
CA LEU A 27 -3.34 7.79 4.02
C LEU A 27 -4.68 7.18 4.42
N GLY A 28 -5.22 7.58 5.57
CA GLY A 28 -6.59 7.29 6.00
C GLY A 28 -7.42 8.56 6.14
N GLY A 29 -8.72 8.48 5.90
CA GLY A 29 -9.65 9.60 6.12
C GLY A 29 -9.88 9.91 7.60
N SER A 30 -9.58 8.94 8.47
CA SER A 30 -9.73 9.03 9.92
C SER A 30 -8.80 8.02 10.62
N ARG A 31 -8.64 8.17 11.93
CA ARG A 31 -7.91 7.19 12.76
C ARG A 31 -8.58 5.81 12.78
N SER A 32 -9.88 5.73 12.57
CA SER A 32 -10.62 4.48 12.49
C SER A 32 -10.19 3.59 11.31
N ASP A 33 -9.54 4.16 10.29
CA ASP A 33 -9.07 3.43 9.11
C ASP A 33 -7.71 2.75 9.38
N PHE A 34 -6.99 3.19 10.40
CA PHE A 34 -5.62 2.74 10.70
C PHE A 34 -5.50 1.24 10.96
N PRO A 35 -6.39 0.58 11.72
CA PRO A 35 -6.26 -0.87 11.94
C PRO A 35 -6.22 -1.70 10.65
N ILE A 36 -6.83 -1.21 9.58
CA ILE A 36 -6.75 -1.83 8.25
C ILE A 36 -5.46 -1.39 7.54
N LEU A 37 -5.13 -0.09 7.55
CA LEU A 37 -3.98 0.45 6.84
C LEU A 37 -2.63 0.02 7.44
N GLU A 38 -2.58 -0.26 8.73
CA GLU A 38 -1.40 -0.80 9.43
C GLU A 38 -0.94 -2.13 8.84
N LYS A 39 -1.83 -2.90 8.20
CA LYS A 39 -1.45 -4.10 7.46
C LYS A 39 -0.60 -3.77 6.21
N ALA A 40 -0.89 -2.66 5.51
CA ALA A 40 -0.01 -2.18 4.43
C ALA A 40 1.33 -1.69 4.97
N VAL A 41 1.31 -0.96 6.11
CA VAL A 41 2.52 -0.50 6.82
C VAL A 41 3.41 -1.67 7.21
N ALA A 42 2.83 -2.76 7.74
CA ALA A 42 3.58 -3.97 8.09
C ALA A 42 4.29 -4.58 6.87
N ILE A 43 3.58 -4.76 5.76
CA ILE A 43 4.15 -5.26 4.50
C ILE A 43 5.28 -4.36 3.99
N LEU A 44 5.08 -3.04 3.98
CA LEU A 44 6.11 -2.09 3.54
C LEU A 44 7.35 -2.16 4.44
N THR A 45 7.15 -2.31 5.76
CA THR A 45 8.23 -2.48 6.74
C THR A 45 9.01 -3.76 6.48
N ASP A 46 8.31 -4.89 6.31
CA ASP A 46 8.92 -6.21 6.07
C ASP A 46 9.73 -6.24 4.76
N LEU A 47 9.29 -5.48 3.76
CA LEU A 47 9.99 -5.34 2.47
C LEU A 47 11.08 -4.26 2.48
N GLY A 48 11.29 -3.55 3.61
CA GLY A 48 12.31 -2.52 3.76
C GLY A 48 12.01 -1.24 2.97
N ILE A 49 10.73 -0.91 2.74
CA ILE A 49 10.32 0.26 1.96
C ILE A 49 10.01 1.44 2.89
N PRO A 50 10.73 2.58 2.79
CA PRO A 50 10.43 3.77 3.56
C PRO A 50 9.02 4.30 3.25
N HIS A 51 8.24 4.57 4.29
CA HIS A 51 6.86 5.01 4.15
C HIS A 51 6.45 5.94 5.30
N GLU A 52 5.32 6.63 5.12
CA GLU A 52 4.66 7.41 6.17
C GLU A 52 3.18 7.01 6.29
N LEU A 53 2.62 7.13 7.49
CA LEU A 53 1.18 6.90 7.75
C LEU A 53 0.58 8.19 8.30
N MET A 54 -0.47 8.71 7.63
CA MET A 54 -1.11 9.98 8.00
C MET A 54 -2.63 9.95 7.91
N VAL A 55 -3.29 10.78 8.73
CA VAL A 55 -4.71 11.11 8.56
C VAL A 55 -4.85 12.32 7.64
N VAL A 56 -5.60 12.13 6.54
CA VAL A 56 -5.97 13.19 5.60
C VAL A 56 -7.44 12.99 5.21
N SER A 57 -8.34 13.84 5.72
CA SER A 57 -9.77 13.68 5.47
C SER A 57 -10.21 14.42 4.21
N ALA A 58 -10.80 13.69 3.26
CA ALA A 58 -11.31 14.26 2.02
C ALA A 58 -12.39 15.35 2.25
N HIS A 59 -13.28 15.10 3.22
CA HIS A 59 -14.42 15.98 3.46
C HIS A 59 -14.19 17.06 4.52
N ARG A 60 -13.29 16.80 5.49
CA ARG A 60 -13.04 17.71 6.62
C ARG A 60 -11.80 18.57 6.45
N THR A 61 -10.84 18.13 5.63
CA THR A 61 -9.58 18.84 5.35
C THR A 61 -9.20 18.76 3.87
N PRO A 62 -10.09 19.20 2.92
CA PRO A 62 -9.85 19.07 1.49
C PRO A 62 -8.57 19.79 1.02
N ASP A 63 -8.30 21.00 1.54
CA ASP A 63 -7.11 21.76 1.19
C ASP A 63 -5.82 21.01 1.59
N ARG A 64 -5.82 20.37 2.76
CA ARG A 64 -4.70 19.53 3.20
C ARG A 64 -4.51 18.31 2.28
N LEU A 65 -5.59 17.72 1.81
CA LEU A 65 -5.55 16.62 0.84
C LEU A 65 -4.89 17.07 -0.46
N PHE A 66 -5.32 18.18 -1.02
CA PHE A 66 -4.78 18.71 -2.27
C PHE A 66 -3.32 19.11 -2.12
N ALA A 67 -2.98 19.83 -1.06
CA ALA A 67 -1.60 20.17 -0.75
C ALA A 67 -0.71 18.93 -0.59
N TYR A 68 -1.20 17.86 0.06
CA TYR A 68 -0.48 16.60 0.16
C TYR A 68 -0.21 15.99 -1.21
N ALA A 69 -1.24 15.84 -2.04
CA ALA A 69 -1.15 15.22 -3.36
C ALA A 69 -0.17 15.97 -4.30
N GLU A 70 -0.22 17.30 -4.29
CA GLU A 70 0.65 18.15 -5.11
C GLU A 70 2.10 18.16 -4.62
N GLN A 71 2.34 18.08 -3.31
CA GLN A 71 3.68 18.11 -2.72
C GLN A 71 4.35 16.72 -2.65
N ALA A 72 3.58 15.64 -2.70
CA ALA A 72 4.06 14.28 -2.54
C ALA A 72 5.25 13.93 -3.48
N PRO A 73 5.21 14.26 -4.79
CA PRO A 73 6.34 13.96 -5.68
C PRO A 73 7.63 14.68 -5.26
N GLY A 74 7.53 15.96 -4.87
CA GLY A 74 8.67 16.77 -4.44
C GLY A 74 9.29 16.31 -3.10
N ARG A 75 8.55 15.51 -2.31
CA ARG A 75 8.99 14.90 -1.06
C ARG A 75 9.62 13.51 -1.26
N GLY A 76 9.66 13.00 -2.49
CA GLY A 76 10.21 11.69 -2.81
C GLY A 76 9.19 10.54 -2.76
N ILE A 77 7.89 10.83 -2.55
CA ILE A 77 6.84 9.82 -2.61
C ILE A 77 6.63 9.43 -4.08
N GLU A 78 6.58 8.15 -4.35
CA GLU A 78 6.38 7.57 -5.69
C GLU A 78 5.06 6.80 -5.82
N VAL A 79 4.45 6.37 -4.69
CA VAL A 79 3.15 5.68 -4.66
C VAL A 79 2.35 6.15 -3.45
N ILE A 80 1.05 6.31 -3.62
CA ILE A 80 0.12 6.64 -2.53
C ILE A 80 -0.85 5.47 -2.32
N ILE A 81 -0.97 4.98 -1.07
CA ILE A 81 -2.01 4.06 -0.63
C ILE A 81 -3.03 4.89 0.15
N ALA A 82 -4.31 4.83 -0.24
CA ALA A 82 -5.36 5.61 0.40
C ALA A 82 -6.54 4.72 0.79
N GLY A 83 -6.84 4.65 2.10
CA GLY A 83 -7.99 3.94 2.64
C GLY A 83 -9.13 4.88 2.99
N ALA A 84 -10.35 4.51 2.61
CA ALA A 84 -11.55 5.27 2.94
C ALA A 84 -12.78 4.37 3.05
N GLY A 85 -13.72 4.73 3.93
CA GLY A 85 -14.98 4.03 4.15
C GLY A 85 -16.20 4.84 3.75
N GLY A 86 -17.29 4.18 3.39
CA GLY A 86 -18.55 4.81 3.01
C GLY A 86 -18.45 5.58 1.70
N ALA A 87 -18.73 6.88 1.72
CA ALA A 87 -18.43 7.80 0.63
C ALA A 87 -16.91 7.99 0.50
N ALA A 88 -16.23 6.98 -0.02
CA ALA A 88 -14.80 6.80 0.01
C ALA A 88 -14.07 7.65 -1.07
N HIS A 89 -14.19 8.97 -1.00
CA HIS A 89 -13.70 9.91 -2.01
C HIS A 89 -12.18 10.16 -1.94
N LEU A 90 -11.52 9.85 -0.82
CA LEU A 90 -10.11 10.16 -0.60
C LEU A 90 -9.19 9.67 -1.72
N PRO A 91 -9.25 8.39 -2.17
CA PRO A 91 -8.34 7.91 -3.21
C PRO A 91 -8.53 8.64 -4.55
N GLY A 92 -9.78 8.84 -4.99
CA GLY A 92 -10.11 9.53 -6.23
C GLY A 92 -9.69 11.00 -6.22
N MET A 93 -9.91 11.70 -5.10
CA MET A 93 -9.51 13.10 -4.95
C MET A 93 -7.98 13.27 -4.95
N LEU A 94 -7.23 12.33 -4.36
CA LEU A 94 -5.77 12.30 -4.46
C LEU A 94 -5.33 12.07 -5.91
N ALA A 95 -5.88 11.05 -6.58
CA ALA A 95 -5.53 10.72 -7.97
C ALA A 95 -5.81 11.87 -8.94
N ALA A 96 -6.81 12.72 -8.67
CA ALA A 96 -7.12 13.91 -9.47
C ALA A 96 -6.09 15.06 -9.29
N LYS A 97 -5.23 15.00 -8.27
CA LYS A 97 -4.31 16.08 -7.89
C LYS A 97 -2.84 15.69 -7.98
N THR A 98 -2.52 14.45 -8.34
CA THR A 98 -1.14 14.00 -8.54
C THR A 98 -1.04 13.09 -9.77
N HIS A 99 0.15 13.01 -10.35
CA HIS A 99 0.48 12.02 -11.38
C HIS A 99 1.00 10.69 -10.80
N LEU A 100 1.17 10.61 -9.47
CA LEU A 100 1.62 9.39 -8.82
C LEU A 100 0.55 8.30 -8.88
N PRO A 101 0.92 7.02 -8.97
CA PRO A 101 -0.01 5.91 -8.78
C PRO A 101 -0.72 6.00 -7.42
N VAL A 102 -2.05 5.89 -7.44
CA VAL A 102 -2.87 5.84 -6.23
C VAL A 102 -3.52 4.46 -6.13
N ILE A 103 -3.32 3.81 -4.99
CA ILE A 103 -3.92 2.52 -4.64
C ILE A 103 -5.02 2.75 -3.62
N GLY A 104 -6.25 2.41 -3.98
CA GLY A 104 -7.43 2.58 -3.12
C GLY A 104 -7.71 1.32 -2.30
N VAL A 105 -7.87 1.48 -1.00
CA VAL A 105 -8.25 0.43 -0.06
C VAL A 105 -9.65 0.70 0.45
N PRO A 106 -10.67 -0.05 0.01
CA PRO A 106 -12.01 0.06 0.56
C PRO A 106 -12.02 -0.39 2.02
N ILE A 107 -12.40 0.50 2.94
CA ILE A 107 -12.52 0.19 4.36
C ILE A 107 -13.90 -0.41 4.63
N PRO A 108 -14.00 -1.54 5.38
CA PRO A 108 -15.28 -2.10 5.79
C PRO A 108 -16.14 -1.09 6.54
N THR A 109 -17.45 -1.09 6.25
CA THR A 109 -18.45 -0.26 6.92
C THR A 109 -19.49 -1.13 7.63
N GLU A 110 -20.14 -0.59 8.64
CA GLU A 110 -21.12 -1.32 9.44
C GLU A 110 -22.33 -1.75 8.59
N ASN A 111 -22.91 -0.83 7.83
CA ASN A 111 -24.17 -1.06 7.11
C ASN A 111 -24.00 -1.93 5.84
N LEU A 112 -23.01 -1.62 4.99
CA LEU A 112 -22.82 -2.26 3.70
C LEU A 112 -21.52 -3.08 3.63
N ARG A 113 -20.88 -3.33 4.77
CA ARG A 113 -19.66 -4.17 4.91
C ARG A 113 -18.54 -3.79 3.96
N GLY A 114 -18.53 -2.52 3.52
CA GLY A 114 -17.52 -1.97 2.61
C GLY A 114 -17.87 -2.01 1.13
N LEU A 115 -19.06 -2.49 0.73
CA LEU A 115 -19.50 -2.44 -0.66
C LEU A 115 -19.67 -0.99 -1.14
N ASP A 116 -20.20 -0.12 -0.29
CA ASP A 116 -20.25 1.34 -0.48
C ASP A 116 -18.86 1.93 -0.72
N SER A 117 -17.89 1.57 0.11
CA SER A 117 -16.50 2.00 -0.04
C SER A 117 -15.89 1.52 -1.36
N LEU A 118 -16.08 0.23 -1.68
CA LEU A 118 -15.57 -0.37 -2.92
C LEU A 118 -16.14 0.33 -4.15
N LEU A 119 -17.45 0.50 -4.22
CA LEU A 119 -18.11 1.14 -5.37
C LEU A 119 -17.74 2.62 -5.50
N SER A 120 -17.55 3.33 -4.38
CA SER A 120 -17.07 4.72 -4.39
C SER A 120 -15.65 4.87 -4.94
N ILE A 121 -14.78 3.86 -4.76
CA ILE A 121 -13.38 3.92 -5.17
C ILE A 121 -13.18 3.38 -6.59
N VAL A 122 -13.83 2.25 -6.95
CA VAL A 122 -13.52 1.53 -8.19
C VAL A 122 -14.10 2.20 -9.44
N GLN A 123 -15.20 2.95 -9.32
CA GLN A 123 -15.92 3.57 -10.44
C GLN A 123 -15.34 4.94 -10.84
N MET A 124 -14.01 4.99 -11.08
CA MET A 124 -13.35 6.22 -11.47
C MET A 124 -13.62 6.60 -12.94
N PRO A 125 -13.73 7.91 -13.25
CA PRO A 125 -13.90 8.38 -14.63
C PRO A 125 -12.64 8.16 -15.45
N ARG A 126 -12.80 8.15 -16.79
CA ARG A 126 -11.67 8.09 -17.71
C ARG A 126 -10.67 9.21 -17.44
N GLY A 127 -9.40 8.87 -17.33
CA GLY A 127 -8.29 9.83 -17.15
C GLY A 127 -7.81 9.93 -15.69
N ILE A 128 -8.58 9.44 -14.71
CA ILE A 128 -8.21 9.48 -13.28
C ILE A 128 -8.25 8.06 -12.70
N PRO A 129 -7.25 7.21 -12.97
CA PRO A 129 -7.26 5.83 -12.50
C PRO A 129 -6.93 5.73 -11.01
N VAL A 130 -7.59 4.79 -10.30
CA VAL A 130 -7.23 4.33 -8.96
C VAL A 130 -7.14 2.81 -8.99
N ALA A 131 -5.97 2.26 -8.63
CA ALA A 131 -5.77 0.81 -8.52
C ALA A 131 -6.48 0.29 -7.26
N THR A 132 -7.69 -0.24 -7.40
CA THR A 132 -8.51 -0.63 -6.25
C THR A 132 -8.24 -2.08 -5.85
N VAL A 133 -7.92 -2.32 -4.57
CA VAL A 133 -7.77 -3.66 -4.00
C VAL A 133 -9.08 -4.15 -3.35
N ALA A 134 -9.10 -5.39 -2.86
CA ALA A 134 -10.25 -5.95 -2.16
C ALA A 134 -10.63 -5.14 -0.91
N ILE A 135 -11.88 -5.27 -0.44
CA ILE A 135 -12.35 -4.68 0.83
C ILE A 135 -11.44 -5.17 1.97
N GLY A 136 -10.87 -4.23 2.72
CA GLY A 136 -9.89 -4.52 3.79
C GLY A 136 -8.53 -5.04 3.30
N GLY A 137 -8.28 -5.08 1.99
CA GLY A 137 -7.09 -5.69 1.36
C GLY A 137 -5.82 -4.84 1.42
N ALA A 138 -5.55 -4.17 2.53
CA ALA A 138 -4.41 -3.27 2.68
C ALA A 138 -3.05 -3.97 2.55
N GLU A 139 -2.93 -5.25 2.90
CA GLU A 139 -1.72 -6.06 2.65
C GLU A 139 -1.38 -6.09 1.15
N ASN A 140 -2.39 -6.37 0.32
CA ASN A 140 -2.22 -6.36 -1.13
C ASN A 140 -1.94 -4.96 -1.68
N ALA A 141 -2.43 -3.90 -1.05
CA ALA A 141 -2.06 -2.53 -1.42
C ALA A 141 -0.57 -2.28 -1.16
N GLY A 142 -0.02 -2.71 -0.02
CA GLY A 142 1.41 -2.66 0.28
C GLY A 142 2.25 -3.46 -0.73
N LEU A 143 1.82 -4.67 -1.07
CA LEU A 143 2.49 -5.51 -2.08
C LEU A 143 2.43 -4.89 -3.48
N LEU A 144 1.30 -4.31 -3.88
CA LEU A 144 1.17 -3.63 -5.17
C LEU A 144 2.07 -2.40 -5.26
N ALA A 145 2.13 -1.59 -4.19
CA ALA A 145 3.08 -0.48 -4.10
C ALA A 145 4.53 -0.95 -4.25
N ALA A 146 4.90 -2.04 -3.56
CA ALA A 146 6.21 -2.66 -3.69
C ALA A 146 6.50 -3.14 -5.12
N GLN A 147 5.52 -3.70 -5.82
CA GLN A 147 5.66 -4.16 -7.21
C GLN A 147 5.87 -2.99 -8.19
N ILE A 148 5.16 -1.86 -7.98
CA ILE A 148 5.34 -0.64 -8.77
C ILE A 148 6.77 -0.13 -8.58
N LEU A 149 7.25 -0.05 -7.35
CA LEU A 149 8.59 0.42 -7.01
C LEU A 149 9.69 -0.55 -7.49
N ALA A 150 9.40 -1.86 -7.56
CA ALA A 150 10.35 -2.90 -7.99
C ALA A 150 10.88 -2.68 -9.41
N GLY A 151 10.14 -1.98 -10.27
CA GLY A 151 10.59 -1.61 -11.60
C GLY A 151 11.80 -0.66 -11.60
N ARG A 152 11.94 0.14 -10.54
CA ARG A 152 13.02 1.13 -10.37
C ARG A 152 14.08 0.71 -9.34
N TYR A 153 13.68 -0.04 -8.30
CA TYR A 153 14.53 -0.39 -7.16
C TYR A 153 14.83 -1.90 -7.13
N PRO A 154 16.02 -2.36 -7.59
CA PRO A 154 16.37 -3.79 -7.61
C PRO A 154 16.30 -4.47 -6.24
N ALA A 155 16.62 -3.76 -5.16
CA ALA A 155 16.50 -4.30 -3.79
C ALA A 155 15.05 -4.63 -3.43
N ILE A 156 14.10 -3.75 -3.77
CA ILE A 156 12.67 -3.99 -3.56
C ILE A 156 12.21 -5.18 -4.42
N ALA A 157 12.67 -5.26 -5.68
CA ALA A 157 12.36 -6.40 -6.55
C ALA A 157 12.82 -7.73 -5.94
N ALA A 158 14.01 -7.77 -5.34
CA ALA A 158 14.52 -8.95 -4.64
C ALA A 158 13.66 -9.31 -3.42
N SER A 159 13.28 -8.32 -2.59
CA SER A 159 12.41 -8.52 -1.43
C SER A 159 11.04 -9.08 -1.83
N VAL A 160 10.40 -8.54 -2.88
CA VAL A 160 9.12 -9.04 -3.40
C VAL A 160 9.22 -10.48 -3.90
N LYS A 161 10.30 -10.82 -4.62
CA LYS A 161 10.56 -12.21 -5.09
C LYS A 161 10.73 -13.16 -3.91
N SER A 162 11.50 -12.77 -2.90
CA SER A 162 11.73 -13.56 -1.69
C SER A 162 10.42 -13.80 -0.92
N PHE A 163 9.61 -12.75 -0.74
CA PHE A 163 8.31 -12.83 -0.10
C PHE A 163 7.40 -13.85 -0.82
N ARG A 164 7.25 -13.74 -2.14
CA ARG A 164 6.44 -14.68 -2.94
C ARG A 164 6.95 -16.11 -2.86
N LYS A 165 8.29 -16.29 -2.91
CA LYS A 165 8.89 -17.62 -2.75
C LYS A 165 8.55 -18.24 -1.40
N ALA A 166 8.64 -17.46 -0.32
CA ALA A 166 8.31 -17.94 1.02
C ALA A 166 6.83 -18.38 1.13
N GLN A 167 5.90 -17.63 0.52
CA GLN A 167 4.50 -18.03 0.45
C GLN A 167 4.32 -19.35 -0.33
N THR A 168 4.93 -19.48 -1.50
CA THR A 168 4.89 -20.72 -2.30
C THR A 168 5.45 -21.91 -1.52
N ASP A 169 6.62 -21.74 -0.91
CA ASP A 169 7.25 -22.78 -0.10
C ASP A 169 6.40 -23.19 1.10
N GLY A 170 5.69 -22.22 1.71
CA GLY A 170 4.74 -22.47 2.80
C GLY A 170 3.57 -23.35 2.37
N VAL A 171 2.95 -23.03 1.24
CA VAL A 171 1.84 -23.84 0.69
C VAL A 171 2.33 -25.25 0.33
N LEU A 172 3.46 -25.37 -0.38
CA LEU A 172 3.98 -26.67 -0.83
C LEU A 172 4.41 -27.58 0.32
N ARG A 173 4.78 -27.02 1.49
CA ARG A 173 5.13 -27.79 2.69
C ARG A 173 3.92 -28.21 3.50
N SER A 174 2.75 -27.62 3.27
CA SER A 174 1.55 -27.96 4.01
C SER A 174 1.13 -29.42 3.75
N PRO A 175 0.61 -30.12 4.77
CA PRO A 175 0.08 -31.47 4.58
C PRO A 175 -1.01 -31.55 3.50
N GLU A 176 -1.82 -30.50 3.39
CA GLU A 176 -2.93 -30.38 2.43
C GLU A 176 -2.43 -30.36 0.98
N ALA A 177 -1.26 -29.75 0.72
CA ALA A 177 -0.66 -29.74 -0.62
C ALA A 177 -0.22 -31.14 -1.09
N LYS A 178 -0.01 -32.08 -0.15
CA LYS A 178 0.35 -33.47 -0.41
C LYS A 178 -0.87 -34.40 -0.57
N GLY A 179 -2.07 -33.87 -0.43
CA GLY A 179 -3.31 -34.62 -0.48
C GLY A 179 -3.62 -35.37 0.82
N LEU A 180 -4.48 -34.79 1.64
CA LEU A 180 -5.02 -35.47 2.83
C LEU A 180 -6.14 -36.41 2.40
N VAL A 181 -6.02 -37.70 2.70
CA VAL A 181 -7.16 -38.62 2.60
C VAL A 181 -8.08 -38.39 3.81
N ILE A 182 -9.12 -37.57 3.60
CA ILE A 182 -10.17 -37.34 4.61
C ILE A 182 -11.21 -38.42 4.41
N GLY A 183 -11.21 -39.46 5.24
CA GLY A 183 -12.21 -40.54 5.21
C GLY A 183 -12.26 -41.28 6.52
N THR A 184 -13.45 -41.57 7.00
CA THR A 184 -13.72 -42.59 8.01
C THR A 184 -13.33 -43.95 7.44
N LYS A 185 -12.91 -44.88 8.29
CA LYS A 185 -12.47 -46.23 7.97
C LYS A 185 -13.12 -46.77 6.69
N GLY A 186 -12.31 -46.95 5.66
CA GLY A 186 -12.77 -47.54 4.40
C GLY A 186 -13.40 -48.94 4.62
N PRO A 187 -14.28 -49.41 3.69
CA PRO A 187 -14.86 -50.72 3.80
C PRO A 187 -13.77 -51.78 3.91
N LYS A 188 -13.96 -52.72 4.88
CA LYS A 188 -13.07 -53.85 5.04
C LYS A 188 -12.93 -54.57 3.72
N ARG A 189 -11.73 -54.71 3.17
CA ARG A 189 -11.49 -55.51 2.01
C ARG A 189 -11.88 -56.96 2.31
N PRO A 190 -12.67 -57.62 1.43
CA PRO A 190 -13.03 -58.99 1.63
C PRO A 190 -11.77 -59.85 1.68
N SER A 191 -11.68 -60.75 2.68
CA SER A 191 -10.61 -61.70 2.79
C SER A 191 -10.59 -62.59 1.56
N ARG A 192 -9.47 -62.66 0.83
CA ARG A 192 -9.27 -63.65 -0.22
C ARG A 192 -9.34 -65.04 0.47
N ARG A 193 -10.40 -65.81 0.20
CA ARG A 193 -10.42 -67.22 0.54
C ARG A 193 -9.43 -67.92 -0.42
N SER A 194 -8.47 -68.60 0.13
CA SER A 194 -7.56 -69.58 -0.52
C SER A 194 -8.33 -70.83 -0.93
#